data_a48f3eb3f8ada324cec9344f91424703
#
_entry.id   a48f3eb3f8ada324cec9344f91424703
#
_cell.length_a   1.000
_cell.length_b   1.000
_cell.length_c   1.000
_cell.angle_alpha   90.00
_cell.angle_beta   90.00
_cell.angle_gamma   90.00
#
_symmetry.space_group_name_H-M   'P 1'
#
loop_
_entity.id
_entity.type
_entity.pdbx_description
1 polymer ?
#
loop_
_entity_poly.entity_id
_entity_poly.type
_entity_poly.pdbx_seq_one_letter_code
_entity_poly.pdbx_strand_id
1 'polypeptide(L)'
;MNSVAFKFNYDDYAIEMGTGNIFQTILEDYETLGVIGEEHNKLMCYLAATSRLMDNPLNILVLSSSGAGKSTLQDKTLKLMPPESVIRASAITDKALFYMKSLKNKLLALEEAAGVKDTYAIRTLISEGYLAQETVSGGQGQSRYVEGGCSIFQTTTNPEINPETKSRFFILGVDESREQTRRILAMQRKSHTLEGLKDQSDKEGIIRKHHSFQRLLEPYAVVNPYAEELFYEDDRLQARRDQPKFLNLCKAVAFLNQMKKPLKNYNGIDYIEVSREEIQQ
;
A
#
# COMPACT_ATOMS: atom_id res chain seq x y z
N MET A 1 24.38 -19.86 -34.88
CA MET A 1 24.57 -19.73 -33.44
C MET A 1 23.20 -19.44 -32.83
N ASN A 2 22.59 -20.49 -32.26
CA ASN A 2 21.27 -20.35 -31.61
C ASN A 2 21.47 -19.68 -30.24
N SER A 3 21.02 -18.44 -30.11
CA SER A 3 20.88 -17.82 -28.80
C SER A 3 19.78 -18.54 -28.04
N VAL A 4 20.13 -19.39 -27.08
CA VAL A 4 19.19 -19.89 -26.09
C VAL A 4 18.81 -18.68 -25.24
N ALA A 5 17.69 -18.05 -25.58
CA ALA A 5 17.08 -17.06 -24.71
C ALA A 5 16.63 -17.83 -23.44
N PHE A 6 17.36 -17.67 -22.36
CA PHE A 6 16.88 -18.06 -21.03
C PHE A 6 15.56 -17.34 -20.80
N LYS A 7 14.45 -18.04 -20.87
CA LYS A 7 13.16 -17.57 -20.36
C LYS A 7 13.32 -17.49 -18.84
N PHE A 8 13.59 -16.30 -18.33
CA PHE A 8 13.51 -16.05 -16.90
C PHE A 8 12.08 -16.35 -16.44
N ASN A 9 11.94 -17.35 -15.57
CA ASN A 9 10.65 -17.67 -14.96
C ASN A 9 10.50 -16.75 -13.73
N TYR A 10 9.79 -15.65 -13.90
CA TYR A 10 9.55 -14.69 -12.81
C TYR A 10 8.72 -15.28 -11.67
N ASP A 11 7.97 -16.34 -11.92
CA ASP A 11 7.17 -17.02 -10.90
C ASP A 11 8.07 -17.75 -9.89
N ASP A 12 9.21 -18.33 -10.32
CA ASP A 12 10.16 -18.94 -9.40
C ASP A 12 10.77 -17.91 -8.46
N TYR A 13 11.15 -16.74 -8.98
CA TYR A 13 11.64 -15.62 -8.14
C TYR A 13 10.56 -15.05 -7.20
N ALA A 14 9.31 -15.06 -7.63
CA ALA A 14 8.19 -14.62 -6.80
C ALA A 14 7.93 -15.59 -5.65
N ILE A 15 8.04 -16.90 -5.90
CA ILE A 15 7.94 -17.95 -4.87
C ILE A 15 9.10 -17.85 -3.89
N GLU A 16 10.34 -17.69 -4.38
CA GLU A 16 11.51 -17.48 -3.53
C GLU A 16 11.36 -16.25 -2.63
N MET A 17 10.86 -15.13 -3.18
CA MET A 17 10.54 -13.92 -2.42
C MET A 17 9.52 -14.21 -1.33
N GLY A 18 8.43 -14.91 -1.63
CA GLY A 18 7.35 -15.20 -0.70
C GLY A 18 7.72 -16.22 0.39
N THR A 19 8.66 -17.12 0.11
CA THR A 19 9.13 -18.14 1.06
C THR A 19 10.40 -17.74 1.82
N GLY A 20 11.12 -16.73 1.33
CA GLY A 20 12.33 -16.16 1.94
C GLY A 20 12.06 -15.06 2.97
N ASN A 21 13.05 -14.22 3.25
CA ASN A 21 12.88 -13.02 4.08
C ASN A 21 12.29 -11.87 3.26
N ILE A 22 10.96 -11.87 3.15
CA ILE A 22 10.24 -10.93 2.29
C ILE A 22 10.47 -9.46 2.68
N PHE A 23 10.57 -9.14 3.97
CA PHE A 23 10.80 -7.77 4.43
C PHE A 23 12.16 -7.26 4.00
N GLN A 24 13.20 -8.10 4.15
CA GLN A 24 14.54 -7.75 3.70
C GLN A 24 14.58 -7.55 2.17
N THR A 25 13.96 -8.45 1.42
CA THR A 25 13.87 -8.33 -0.04
C THR A 25 13.17 -7.04 -0.46
N ILE A 26 12.05 -6.68 0.19
CA ILE A 26 11.34 -5.42 -0.08
C ILE A 26 12.26 -4.22 0.15
N LEU A 27 12.97 -4.17 1.27
CA LEU A 27 13.86 -3.05 1.61
C LEU A 27 14.99 -2.88 0.58
N GLU A 28 15.65 -3.98 0.20
CA GLU A 28 16.73 -4.00 -0.79
C GLU A 28 16.25 -3.59 -2.18
N ASP A 29 15.07 -4.08 -2.58
CA ASP A 29 14.46 -3.75 -3.86
C ASP A 29 14.05 -2.26 -3.94
N TYR A 30 13.52 -1.69 -2.87
CA TYR A 30 13.27 -0.24 -2.81
C TYR A 30 14.57 0.58 -2.89
N GLU A 31 15.63 0.14 -2.21
CA GLU A 31 16.96 0.78 -2.27
C GLU A 31 17.48 0.80 -3.71
N THR A 32 17.41 -0.34 -4.40
CA THR A 32 17.81 -0.49 -5.82
C THR A 32 16.96 0.38 -6.74
N LEU A 33 15.68 0.55 -6.43
CA LEU A 33 14.79 1.45 -7.17
C LEU A 33 15.03 2.92 -6.86
N GLY A 34 15.89 3.24 -5.89
CA GLY A 34 16.34 4.60 -5.56
C GLY A 34 15.57 5.27 -4.42
N VAL A 35 14.90 4.52 -3.56
CA VAL A 35 14.38 5.02 -2.28
C VAL A 35 15.42 4.74 -1.21
N ILE A 36 16.13 5.77 -0.78
CA ILE A 36 17.23 5.68 0.19
C ILE A 36 16.69 5.87 1.60
N GLY A 37 17.10 5.02 2.55
CA GLY A 37 16.58 5.05 3.91
C GLY A 37 15.09 4.73 3.94
N GLU A 38 14.36 5.31 4.87
CA GLU A 38 12.90 5.20 4.99
C GLU A 38 12.41 3.76 5.22
N GLU A 39 13.16 2.93 5.93
CA GLU A 39 12.91 1.48 6.05
C GLU A 39 11.48 1.21 6.55
N HIS A 40 11.03 1.88 7.62
CA HIS A 40 9.66 1.74 8.14
C HIS A 40 8.62 2.21 7.14
N ASN A 41 8.87 3.35 6.48
CA ASN A 41 7.94 3.90 5.49
C ASN A 41 7.82 2.99 4.26
N LYS A 42 8.92 2.41 3.78
CA LYS A 42 8.93 1.42 2.69
C LYS A 42 8.03 0.23 3.02
N LEU A 43 8.22 -0.36 4.21
CA LEU A 43 7.44 -1.52 4.65
C LEU A 43 5.97 -1.17 4.84
N MET A 44 5.66 -0.05 5.51
CA MET A 44 4.29 0.40 5.71
C MET A 44 3.56 0.66 4.39
N CYS A 45 4.23 1.31 3.43
CA CYS A 45 3.67 1.56 2.10
C CYS A 45 3.43 0.26 1.33
N TYR A 46 4.36 -0.69 1.40
CA TYR A 46 4.21 -1.98 0.73
C TYR A 46 3.10 -2.84 1.36
N LEU A 47 3.04 -2.90 2.70
CA LEU A 47 1.98 -3.59 3.44
C LEU A 47 0.60 -3.01 3.12
N ALA A 48 0.47 -1.69 3.13
CA ALA A 48 -0.78 -1.04 2.78
C ALA A 48 -1.19 -1.32 1.33
N ALA A 49 -0.26 -1.23 0.39
CA ALA A 49 -0.53 -1.56 -1.01
C ALA A 49 -0.95 -3.03 -1.20
N THR A 50 -0.33 -3.95 -0.46
CA THR A 50 -0.68 -5.39 -0.48
C THR A 50 -2.04 -5.65 0.17
N SER A 51 -2.37 -4.93 1.25
CA SER A 51 -3.63 -5.09 1.99
C SER A 51 -4.88 -4.77 1.17
N ARG A 52 -4.74 -4.18 -0.03
CA ARG A 52 -5.86 -3.99 -0.97
C ARG A 52 -6.65 -5.27 -1.27
N LEU A 53 -6.00 -6.44 -1.08
CA LEU A 53 -6.59 -7.77 -1.26
C LEU A 53 -7.33 -8.29 -0.03
N MET A 54 -7.29 -7.57 1.09
CA MET A 54 -7.95 -7.90 2.36
C MET A 54 -9.30 -7.19 2.48
N ASP A 55 -10.17 -7.70 3.34
CA ASP A 55 -11.48 -7.11 3.59
C ASP A 55 -11.41 -5.67 4.14
N ASN A 56 -10.41 -5.40 4.98
CA ASN A 56 -10.19 -4.09 5.60
C ASN A 56 -8.79 -3.55 5.25
N PRO A 57 -8.63 -2.93 4.07
CA PRO A 57 -7.33 -2.44 3.62
C PRO A 57 -6.77 -1.32 4.52
N LEU A 58 -5.44 -1.25 4.59
CA LEU A 58 -4.72 -0.17 5.26
C LEU A 58 -4.66 1.06 4.34
N ASN A 59 -4.76 2.24 4.94
CA ASN A 59 -4.69 3.50 4.21
C ASN A 59 -3.51 4.33 4.72
N ILE A 60 -2.76 4.93 3.81
CA ILE A 60 -1.53 5.69 4.11
C ILE A 60 -1.67 7.13 3.66
N LEU A 61 -1.27 8.03 4.56
CA LEU A 61 -1.10 9.45 4.27
C LEU A 61 0.35 9.85 4.59
N VAL A 62 1.12 10.17 3.55
CA VAL A 62 2.48 10.70 3.72
C VAL A 62 2.44 12.22 3.79
N LEU A 63 2.82 12.75 4.93
CA LEU A 63 2.83 14.18 5.24
C LEU A 63 4.26 14.65 5.51
N SER A 64 4.80 15.51 4.66
CA SER A 64 6.11 16.16 4.87
C SER A 64 6.27 17.37 3.96
N SER A 65 7.38 18.10 4.10
CA SER A 65 7.69 19.28 3.30
C SER A 65 7.75 19.00 1.78
N SER A 66 7.64 20.06 0.98
CA SER A 66 7.84 19.93 -0.48
C SER A 66 9.29 19.53 -0.78
N GLY A 67 9.47 18.61 -1.74
CA GLY A 67 10.79 18.11 -2.12
C GLY A 67 11.37 17.03 -1.19
N ALA A 68 10.70 16.63 -0.10
CA ALA A 68 11.20 15.65 0.86
C ALA A 68 11.24 14.19 0.35
N GLY A 69 10.66 13.88 -0.82
CA GLY A 69 10.70 12.53 -1.39
C GLY A 69 9.38 11.75 -1.32
N LYS A 70 8.28 12.36 -0.82
CA LYS A 70 6.94 11.71 -0.76
C LYS A 70 6.52 11.05 -2.07
N SER A 71 6.61 11.82 -3.16
CA SER A 71 6.23 11.34 -4.50
C SER A 71 7.12 10.21 -4.98
N THR A 72 8.41 10.22 -4.62
CA THR A 72 9.34 9.13 -4.94
C THR A 72 8.93 7.85 -4.22
N LEU A 73 8.64 7.92 -2.92
CA LEU A 73 8.19 6.78 -2.13
C LEU A 73 6.88 6.21 -2.71
N GLN A 74 5.90 7.07 -3.00
CA GLN A 74 4.65 6.66 -3.61
C GLN A 74 4.88 6.03 -4.99
N ASP A 75 5.62 6.68 -5.89
CA ASP A 75 5.90 6.20 -7.24
C ASP A 75 6.55 4.80 -7.26
N LYS A 76 7.53 4.57 -6.37
CA LYS A 76 8.20 3.28 -6.31
C LYS A 76 7.28 2.22 -5.73
N THR A 77 6.48 2.53 -4.71
CA THR A 77 5.46 1.61 -4.21
C THR A 77 4.47 1.22 -5.32
N LEU A 78 3.96 2.20 -6.08
CA LEU A 78 3.04 1.91 -7.18
C LEU A 78 3.67 1.05 -8.28
N LYS A 79 4.95 1.27 -8.59
CA LYS A 79 5.69 0.47 -9.58
C LYS A 79 5.88 -0.99 -9.15
N LEU A 80 5.92 -1.27 -7.85
CA LEU A 80 6.02 -2.63 -7.32
C LEU A 80 4.66 -3.36 -7.33
N MET A 81 3.55 -2.66 -7.56
CA MET A 81 2.22 -3.27 -7.65
C MET A 81 1.85 -3.56 -9.11
N PRO A 82 1.07 -4.63 -9.38
CA PRO A 82 0.57 -4.92 -10.72
C PRO A 82 -0.19 -3.72 -11.30
N PRO A 83 0.09 -3.29 -12.54
CA PRO A 83 -0.51 -2.08 -13.12
C PRO A 83 -2.04 -2.10 -13.11
N GLU A 84 -2.64 -3.26 -13.30
CA GLU A 84 -4.09 -3.46 -13.29
C GLU A 84 -4.72 -3.21 -11.90
N SER A 85 -3.93 -3.24 -10.84
CA SER A 85 -4.39 -3.00 -9.47
C SER A 85 -4.24 -1.54 -9.03
N VAL A 86 -3.59 -0.69 -9.83
CA VAL A 86 -3.26 0.68 -9.47
C VAL A 86 -4.17 1.67 -10.19
N ILE A 87 -4.75 2.59 -9.43
CA ILE A 87 -5.46 3.78 -9.95
C ILE A 87 -4.72 5.00 -9.43
N ARG A 88 -4.18 5.80 -10.34
CA ARG A 88 -3.45 7.04 -10.02
C ARG A 88 -4.25 8.25 -10.44
N ALA A 89 -4.40 9.21 -9.56
CA ALA A 89 -5.05 10.47 -9.83
C ALA A 89 -4.28 11.63 -9.19
N SER A 90 -3.96 12.66 -9.98
CA SER A 90 -3.33 13.88 -9.48
C SER A 90 -4.31 14.74 -8.68
N ALA A 91 -5.58 14.69 -9.07
CA ALA A 91 -6.70 15.29 -8.35
C ALA A 91 -7.95 14.46 -8.58
N ILE A 92 -8.76 14.34 -7.54
CA ILE A 92 -10.03 13.65 -7.63
C ILE A 92 -11.10 14.45 -6.91
N THR A 93 -12.28 14.53 -7.48
CA THR A 93 -13.45 15.14 -6.85
C THR A 93 -14.36 14.04 -6.32
N ASP A 94 -15.20 14.36 -5.31
CA ASP A 94 -16.20 13.43 -4.82
C ASP A 94 -17.05 12.86 -5.95
N LYS A 95 -17.47 13.71 -6.88
CA LYS A 95 -18.25 13.29 -8.04
C LYS A 95 -17.51 12.26 -8.89
N ALA A 96 -16.23 12.43 -9.12
CA ALA A 96 -15.44 11.50 -9.96
C ALA A 96 -15.38 10.10 -9.35
N LEU A 97 -15.29 9.98 -8.02
CA LEU A 97 -15.29 8.70 -7.32
C LEU A 97 -16.59 7.91 -7.55
N PHE A 98 -17.76 8.58 -7.57
CA PHE A 98 -19.06 7.95 -7.85
C PHE A 98 -19.23 7.48 -9.31
N TYR A 99 -18.32 7.86 -10.21
CA TYR A 99 -18.34 7.42 -11.62
C TYR A 99 -17.36 6.28 -11.91
N MET A 100 -16.59 5.83 -10.92
CA MET A 100 -15.73 4.67 -11.06
C MET A 100 -16.56 3.38 -11.11
N LYS A 101 -16.08 2.36 -11.84
CA LYS A 101 -16.80 1.08 -11.96
C LYS A 101 -16.72 0.26 -10.68
N SER A 102 -15.51 0.04 -10.20
CA SER A 102 -15.21 -0.66 -8.95
C SER A 102 -13.82 -0.25 -8.47
N LEU A 103 -13.67 -0.14 -7.16
CA LEU A 103 -12.40 0.12 -6.49
C LEU A 103 -11.91 -1.12 -5.72
N LYS A 104 -12.65 -2.21 -5.74
CA LYS A 104 -12.29 -3.43 -5.04
C LYS A 104 -10.92 -3.95 -5.46
N ASN A 105 -10.11 -4.31 -4.47
CA ASN A 105 -8.75 -4.81 -4.66
C ASN A 105 -7.82 -3.83 -5.41
N LYS A 106 -8.13 -2.53 -5.40
CA LYS A 106 -7.31 -1.49 -6.02
C LYS A 106 -6.49 -0.73 -4.99
N LEU A 107 -5.37 -0.20 -5.46
CA LEU A 107 -4.58 0.81 -4.79
C LEU A 107 -4.88 2.15 -5.42
N LEU A 108 -5.65 2.99 -4.72
CA LEU A 108 -5.98 4.35 -5.13
C LEU A 108 -4.91 5.31 -4.65
N ALA A 109 -4.05 5.75 -5.57
CA ALA A 109 -2.99 6.71 -5.29
C ALA A 109 -3.43 8.12 -5.63
N LEU A 110 -3.40 9.00 -4.62
CA LEU A 110 -3.72 10.42 -4.75
C LEU A 110 -2.44 11.22 -4.54
N GLU A 111 -2.04 11.95 -5.56
CA GLU A 111 -0.92 12.88 -5.47
C GLU A 111 -1.34 14.14 -4.73
N GLU A 112 -0.33 14.97 -4.40
CA GLU A 112 -0.52 16.23 -3.70
C GLU A 112 -1.64 17.06 -4.35
N ALA A 113 -2.80 16.92 -3.78
CA ALA A 113 -3.91 17.68 -4.21
C ALA A 113 -3.81 19.08 -3.59
N ALA A 114 -3.22 20.01 -4.30
CA ALA A 114 -3.57 21.40 -4.16
C ALA A 114 -5.09 21.49 -4.42
N GLY A 115 -5.91 21.21 -3.39
CA GLY A 115 -7.36 21.24 -3.48
C GLY A 115 -8.12 19.93 -3.29
N VAL A 116 -7.54 18.80 -2.86
CA VAL A 116 -8.35 17.77 -2.19
C VAL A 116 -8.80 18.36 -0.85
N LYS A 117 -9.76 19.25 -0.95
CA LYS A 117 -10.66 19.56 0.16
C LYS A 117 -11.16 18.20 0.61
N ASP A 118 -11.02 17.94 1.90
CA ASP A 118 -11.57 16.84 2.65
C ASP A 118 -12.79 16.22 1.96
N THR A 119 -12.54 15.16 1.17
CA THR A 119 -13.60 14.60 0.35
C THR A 119 -14.43 13.64 1.22
N TYR A 120 -15.70 13.94 1.40
CA TYR A 120 -16.64 13.07 2.08
C TYR A 120 -16.62 11.65 1.48
N ALA A 121 -16.49 11.53 0.16
CA ALA A 121 -16.45 10.25 -0.52
C ALA A 121 -15.25 9.37 -0.11
N ILE A 122 -14.07 9.94 0.13
CA ILE A 122 -12.91 9.16 0.62
C ILE A 122 -13.19 8.63 2.03
N ARG A 123 -13.74 9.45 2.91
CA ARG A 123 -14.08 9.01 4.27
C ARG A 123 -15.13 7.91 4.26
N THR A 124 -16.15 8.04 3.44
CA THR A 124 -17.21 7.04 3.28
C THR A 124 -16.65 5.75 2.70
N LEU A 125 -15.80 5.84 1.67
CA LEU A 125 -15.14 4.68 1.06
C LEU A 125 -14.33 3.88 2.08
N ILE A 126 -13.56 4.56 2.94
CA ILE A 126 -12.77 3.89 3.98
C ILE A 126 -13.66 3.28 5.07
N SER A 127 -14.73 3.97 5.47
CA SER A 127 -15.56 3.55 6.60
C SER A 127 -16.59 2.50 6.24
N GLU A 128 -17.23 2.63 5.07
CA GLU A 128 -18.33 1.78 4.63
C GLU A 128 -17.88 0.70 3.64
N GLY A 129 -16.73 0.86 3.00
CA GLY A 129 -16.25 -0.06 1.98
C GLY A 129 -17.00 0.03 0.64
N TYR A 130 -17.84 1.05 0.45
CA TYR A 130 -18.55 1.33 -0.80
C TYR A 130 -18.96 2.80 -0.88
N LEU A 131 -19.35 3.24 -2.08
CA LEU A 131 -20.03 4.52 -2.28
C LEU A 131 -21.39 4.27 -2.93
N ALA A 132 -22.43 4.91 -2.38
CA ALA A 132 -23.77 4.89 -2.97
C ALA A 132 -24.29 6.34 -3.11
N GLN A 133 -24.88 6.63 -4.23
CA GLN A 133 -25.47 7.96 -4.51
C GLN A 133 -26.80 7.81 -5.25
N GLU A 134 -27.83 8.44 -4.69
CA GLU A 134 -29.12 8.61 -5.35
C GLU A 134 -29.20 10.03 -5.93
N THR A 135 -29.51 10.14 -7.22
CA THR A 135 -29.69 11.42 -7.91
C THR A 135 -30.98 11.41 -8.71
N VAL A 136 -31.52 12.58 -8.96
CA VAL A 136 -32.66 12.76 -9.87
C VAL A 136 -32.20 13.55 -11.08
N SER A 137 -32.33 12.98 -12.27
CA SER A 137 -32.01 13.64 -13.53
C SER A 137 -33.12 13.45 -14.51
N GLY A 138 -33.65 14.54 -15.08
CA GLY A 138 -34.76 14.51 -16.03
C GLY A 138 -36.05 13.95 -15.43
N GLY A 139 -36.27 14.07 -14.10
CA GLY A 139 -37.45 13.54 -13.41
C GLY A 139 -37.39 12.03 -13.11
N GLN A 140 -36.29 11.38 -13.40
CA GLN A 140 -36.04 9.95 -13.08
C GLN A 140 -34.98 9.79 -12.01
N GLY A 141 -35.21 8.91 -11.04
CA GLY A 141 -34.20 8.51 -10.06
C GLY A 141 -33.09 7.72 -10.72
N GLN A 142 -31.84 8.06 -10.40
CA GLN A 142 -30.64 7.31 -10.80
C GLN A 142 -29.88 6.92 -9.56
N SER A 143 -29.66 5.62 -9.40
CA SER A 143 -28.81 5.05 -8.36
C SER A 143 -27.43 4.74 -8.91
N ARG A 144 -26.41 5.07 -8.15
CA ARG A 144 -25.00 4.73 -8.44
C ARG A 144 -24.41 4.01 -7.26
N TYR A 145 -23.71 2.94 -7.55
CA TYR A 145 -23.00 2.14 -6.56
C TYR A 145 -21.59 1.87 -7.05
N VAL A 146 -20.61 2.14 -6.19
CA VAL A 146 -19.19 1.83 -6.43
C VAL A 146 -18.73 0.91 -5.32
N GLU A 147 -18.39 -0.32 -5.68
CA GLU A 147 -17.80 -1.27 -4.75
C GLU A 147 -16.41 -0.75 -4.32
N GLY A 148 -16.20 -0.66 -3.01
CA GLY A 148 -14.93 -0.24 -2.39
C GLY A 148 -14.05 -1.43 -2.02
N GLY A 149 -13.43 -1.38 -0.85
CA GLY A 149 -12.41 -2.37 -0.46
C GLY A 149 -11.09 -2.12 -1.19
N CYS A 150 -10.65 -0.86 -1.19
CA CYS A 150 -9.38 -0.41 -1.76
C CYS A 150 -8.44 0.12 -0.68
N SER A 151 -7.14 0.00 -0.90
CA SER A 151 -6.15 0.75 -0.15
C SER A 151 -6.00 2.15 -0.75
N ILE A 152 -5.91 3.17 0.09
CA ILE A 152 -5.70 4.55 -0.34
C ILE A 152 -4.30 5.00 0.08
N PHE A 153 -3.53 5.48 -0.89
CA PHE A 153 -2.21 6.05 -0.68
C PHE A 153 -2.22 7.52 -1.08
N GLN A 154 -2.25 8.40 -0.11
CA GLN A 154 -2.28 9.84 -0.31
C GLN A 154 -0.96 10.47 0.11
N THR A 155 -0.50 11.49 -0.64
CA THR A 155 0.62 12.36 -0.25
C THR A 155 0.14 13.80 -0.14
N THR A 156 0.69 14.57 0.81
CA THR A 156 0.36 15.99 0.97
C THR A 156 1.47 16.75 1.69
N THR A 157 1.55 18.05 1.40
CA THR A 157 2.35 19.03 2.18
C THR A 157 1.50 19.82 3.18
N ASN A 158 0.17 19.72 3.07
CA ASN A 158 -0.73 20.46 3.94
C ASN A 158 -0.86 19.79 5.31
N PRO A 159 -0.41 20.41 6.42
CA PRO A 159 -0.57 19.87 7.77
C PRO A 159 -2.03 19.98 8.27
N GLU A 160 -2.81 20.89 7.69
CA GLU A 160 -4.20 21.16 8.06
C GLU A 160 -5.16 20.18 7.37
N ILE A 161 -5.07 18.91 7.73
CA ILE A 161 -6.01 17.89 7.29
C ILE A 161 -7.08 17.74 8.35
N ASN A 162 -8.35 17.64 7.92
CA ASN A 162 -9.45 17.38 8.83
C ASN A 162 -9.12 16.18 9.75
N PRO A 163 -9.21 16.36 11.08
CA PRO A 163 -8.89 15.30 12.05
C PRO A 163 -9.67 14.02 11.82
N GLU A 164 -10.92 14.11 11.33
CA GLU A 164 -11.75 12.96 11.02
C GLU A 164 -11.20 12.13 9.85
N THR A 165 -10.70 12.78 8.80
CA THR A 165 -10.02 12.12 7.69
C THR A 165 -8.69 11.53 8.14
N LYS A 166 -7.88 12.35 8.83
CA LYS A 166 -6.57 11.96 9.35
C LYS A 166 -6.63 10.70 10.20
N SER A 167 -7.67 10.54 11.03
CA SER A 167 -7.85 9.40 11.92
C SER A 167 -8.03 8.04 11.21
N ARG A 168 -8.35 8.05 9.92
CA ARG A 168 -8.55 6.83 9.10
C ARG A 168 -7.28 6.34 8.41
N PHE A 169 -6.21 7.12 8.45
CA PHE A 169 -4.94 6.81 7.81
C PHE A 169 -3.86 6.46 8.83
N PHE A 170 -2.86 5.70 8.39
CA PHE A 170 -1.54 5.71 8.98
C PHE A 170 -0.81 6.94 8.46
N ILE A 171 -0.33 7.76 9.38
CA ILE A 171 0.36 9.00 9.04
C ILE A 171 1.85 8.72 9.04
N LEU A 172 2.50 8.93 7.91
CA LEU A 172 3.93 8.75 7.73
C LEU A 172 4.60 10.10 7.50
N GLY A 173 5.68 10.35 8.20
CA GLY A 173 6.61 11.45 7.93
C GLY A 173 7.81 10.93 7.16
N VAL A 174 8.42 11.76 6.32
CA VAL A 174 9.67 11.45 5.61
C VAL A 174 10.84 12.05 6.39
N ASP A 175 11.99 11.37 6.40
CA ASP A 175 13.19 11.89 7.04
C ASP A 175 13.77 13.08 6.26
N GLU A 176 13.62 14.28 6.81
CA GLU A 176 14.11 15.54 6.25
C GLU A 176 15.51 15.94 6.79
N SER A 177 16.21 15.01 7.44
CA SER A 177 17.52 15.28 8.02
C SER A 177 18.57 15.62 6.94
N ARG A 178 19.59 16.35 7.38
CA ARG A 178 20.74 16.66 6.53
C ARG A 178 21.50 15.41 6.10
N GLU A 179 21.53 14.38 6.95
CA GLU A 179 22.17 13.11 6.66
C GLU A 179 21.45 12.37 5.54
N GLN A 180 20.14 12.23 5.65
CA GLN A 180 19.28 11.64 4.62
C GLN A 180 19.42 12.39 3.30
N THR A 181 19.36 13.72 3.33
CA THR A 181 19.58 14.56 2.13
C THR A 181 20.94 14.27 1.49
N ARG A 182 22.01 14.14 2.28
CA ARG A 182 23.35 13.83 1.77
C ARG A 182 23.40 12.47 1.08
N ARG A 183 22.75 11.45 1.65
CA ARG A 183 22.64 10.10 1.07
C ARG A 183 21.90 10.14 -0.28
N ILE A 184 20.76 10.84 -0.34
CA ILE A 184 19.98 11.01 -1.58
C ILE A 184 20.79 11.69 -2.67
N LEU A 185 21.49 12.79 -2.36
CA LEU A 185 22.32 13.51 -3.32
C LEU A 185 23.51 12.66 -3.80
N ALA A 186 24.06 11.80 -2.95
CA ALA A 186 25.12 10.86 -3.36
C ALA A 186 24.58 9.83 -4.37
N MET A 187 23.41 9.25 -4.10
CA MET A 187 22.75 8.32 -5.01
C MET A 187 22.40 8.98 -6.35
N GLN A 188 21.87 10.21 -6.33
CA GLN A 188 21.59 10.96 -7.56
C GLN A 188 22.85 11.15 -8.41
N ARG A 189 23.97 11.53 -7.80
CA ARG A 189 25.25 11.63 -8.54
C ARG A 189 25.68 10.28 -9.12
N LYS A 190 25.58 9.20 -8.34
CA LYS A 190 25.91 7.84 -8.81
C LYS A 190 25.05 7.43 -10.02
N SER A 191 23.77 7.76 -10.03
CA SER A 191 22.86 7.40 -11.14
C SER A 191 23.25 8.04 -12.49
N HIS A 192 24.06 9.11 -12.50
CA HIS A 192 24.60 9.75 -13.71
C HIS A 192 25.95 9.18 -14.18
N THR A 193 26.45 8.13 -13.54
CA THR A 193 27.68 7.43 -13.93
C THR A 193 27.39 6.22 -14.81
N LEU A 194 28.45 5.65 -15.42
CA LEU A 194 28.34 4.38 -16.16
C LEU A 194 27.85 3.22 -15.28
N GLU A 195 28.21 3.20 -14.00
CA GLU A 195 27.73 2.23 -13.03
C GLU A 195 26.21 2.38 -12.84
N GLY A 196 25.74 3.61 -12.65
CA GLY A 196 24.29 3.88 -12.54
C GLY A 196 23.49 3.51 -13.78
N LEU A 197 24.10 3.56 -14.97
CA LEU A 197 23.46 3.09 -16.20
C LEU A 197 23.32 1.56 -16.22
N LYS A 198 24.30 0.83 -15.72
CA LYS A 198 24.24 -0.64 -15.60
C LYS A 198 23.17 -1.09 -14.60
N ASP A 199 23.02 -0.36 -13.49
CA ASP A 199 22.02 -0.64 -12.45
C ASP A 199 20.56 -0.49 -12.97
N GLN A 200 20.35 0.12 -14.14
CA GLN A 200 18.98 0.28 -14.69
C GLN A 200 18.39 -1.04 -15.22
N SER A 201 19.20 -1.97 -15.72
CA SER A 201 18.73 -3.26 -16.23
C SER A 201 18.08 -4.12 -15.15
N ASP A 202 18.53 -4.02 -13.90
CA ASP A 202 18.07 -4.83 -12.80
C ASP A 202 16.72 -4.36 -12.27
N LYS A 203 16.37 -3.08 -12.46
CA LYS A 203 15.11 -2.47 -11.97
C LYS A 203 13.86 -3.08 -12.61
N GLU A 204 13.91 -3.41 -13.89
CA GLU A 204 12.78 -4.06 -14.56
C GLU A 204 12.55 -5.49 -14.05
N GLY A 205 13.62 -6.23 -13.78
CA GLY A 205 13.56 -7.55 -13.17
C GLY A 205 12.91 -7.53 -11.80
N ILE A 206 13.30 -6.57 -10.95
CA ILE A 206 12.70 -6.33 -9.63
C ILE A 206 11.20 -6.06 -9.75
N ILE A 207 10.80 -5.14 -10.61
CA ILE A 207 9.39 -4.78 -10.80
C ILE A 207 8.58 -6.01 -11.22
N ARG A 208 9.07 -6.81 -12.17
CA ARG A 208 8.38 -8.01 -12.64
C ARG A 208 8.27 -9.07 -11.54
N LYS A 209 9.32 -9.27 -10.74
CA LYS A 209 9.31 -10.17 -9.57
C LYS A 209 8.18 -9.81 -8.60
N HIS A 210 8.07 -8.52 -8.23
CA HIS A 210 7.00 -8.04 -7.35
C HIS A 210 5.62 -8.17 -7.99
N HIS A 211 5.46 -7.90 -9.29
CA HIS A 211 4.18 -8.09 -9.97
C HIS A 211 3.73 -9.56 -9.94
N SER A 212 4.65 -10.51 -10.23
CA SER A 212 4.34 -11.94 -10.14
C SER A 212 3.99 -12.32 -8.71
N PHE A 213 4.78 -11.90 -7.71
CA PHE A 213 4.50 -12.14 -6.30
C PHE A 213 3.11 -11.62 -5.89
N GLN A 214 2.77 -10.38 -6.23
CA GLN A 214 1.49 -9.77 -5.89
C GLN A 214 0.28 -10.44 -6.57
N ARG A 215 0.47 -11.10 -7.72
CA ARG A 215 -0.55 -11.89 -8.41
C ARG A 215 -0.72 -13.29 -7.86
N LEU A 216 0.30 -13.83 -7.19
CA LEU A 216 0.26 -15.14 -6.52
C LEU A 216 -0.41 -15.07 -5.14
N LEU A 217 -0.63 -13.87 -4.61
CA LEU A 217 -1.32 -13.71 -3.33
C LEU A 217 -2.82 -14.00 -3.50
N GLU A 218 -3.30 -14.92 -2.68
CA GLU A 218 -4.71 -15.30 -2.60
C GLU A 218 -5.42 -14.52 -1.50
N PRO A 219 -6.68 -14.11 -1.69
CA PRO A 219 -7.43 -13.31 -0.71
C PRO A 219 -7.94 -14.15 0.47
N TYR A 220 -7.05 -14.87 1.14
CA TYR A 220 -7.40 -15.65 2.32
C TYR A 220 -7.86 -14.75 3.47
N ALA A 221 -8.82 -15.23 4.24
CA ALA A 221 -9.14 -14.60 5.51
C ALA A 221 -7.95 -14.70 6.47
N VAL A 222 -7.73 -13.66 7.28
CA VAL A 222 -6.66 -13.66 8.28
C VAL A 222 -7.24 -13.56 9.67
N VAL A 223 -6.97 -14.56 10.49
CA VAL A 223 -7.38 -14.64 11.91
C VAL A 223 -6.19 -14.28 12.79
N ASN A 224 -6.41 -13.46 13.80
CA ASN A 224 -5.42 -13.19 14.84
C ASN A 224 -5.84 -13.92 16.13
N PRO A 225 -5.24 -15.08 16.44
CA PRO A 225 -5.59 -15.83 17.64
C PRO A 225 -5.18 -15.14 18.96
N TYR A 226 -4.32 -14.10 18.86
CA TYR A 226 -3.83 -13.34 20.01
C TYR A 226 -4.56 -12.00 20.18
N ALA A 227 -5.60 -11.72 19.39
CA ALA A 227 -6.25 -10.40 19.36
C ALA A 227 -6.79 -9.97 20.73
N GLU A 228 -7.29 -10.92 21.54
CA GLU A 228 -7.80 -10.66 22.90
C GLU A 228 -6.68 -10.38 23.93
N GLU A 229 -5.43 -10.75 23.62
CA GLU A 229 -4.26 -10.49 24.46
C GLU A 229 -3.62 -9.11 24.15
N LEU A 230 -4.04 -8.47 23.05
CA LEU A 230 -3.47 -7.20 22.60
C LEU A 230 -4.25 -6.02 23.19
N PHE A 231 -3.67 -5.39 24.20
CA PHE A 231 -4.25 -4.21 24.82
C PHE A 231 -3.81 -2.95 24.11
N TYR A 232 -4.76 -2.07 23.85
CA TYR A 232 -4.53 -0.72 23.33
C TYR A 232 -4.95 0.30 24.40
N GLU A 233 -4.20 1.40 24.54
CA GLU A 233 -4.55 2.46 25.50
C GLU A 233 -5.96 2.97 25.20
N ASP A 234 -6.84 3.00 26.21
CA ASP A 234 -8.26 3.33 26.08
C ASP A 234 -8.64 4.71 26.65
N ASP A 235 -7.64 5.51 27.00
CA ASP A 235 -7.78 6.85 27.57
C ASP A 235 -8.33 7.91 26.62
N ARG A 236 -8.39 7.60 25.30
CA ARG A 236 -8.80 8.50 24.22
C ARG A 236 -9.86 7.88 23.31
N LEU A 237 -10.82 8.70 22.91
CA LEU A 237 -11.81 8.25 21.90
C LEU A 237 -11.17 7.80 20.58
N GLN A 238 -10.01 8.35 20.25
CA GLN A 238 -9.23 7.98 19.07
C GLN A 238 -8.84 6.50 19.08
N ALA A 239 -8.62 5.89 20.25
CA ALA A 239 -8.29 4.47 20.42
C ALA A 239 -9.28 3.53 19.72
N ARG A 240 -10.57 3.90 19.67
CA ARG A 240 -11.61 3.14 18.96
C ARG A 240 -11.37 3.00 17.45
N ARG A 241 -10.56 3.89 16.87
CA ARG A 241 -10.13 3.85 15.46
C ARG A 241 -8.73 3.28 15.30
N ASP A 242 -7.86 3.54 16.27
CA ASP A 242 -6.45 3.13 16.20
C ASP A 242 -6.28 1.64 16.47
N GLN A 243 -7.03 1.06 17.41
CA GLN A 243 -7.00 -0.39 17.66
C GLN A 243 -7.36 -1.24 16.43
N PRO A 244 -8.46 -1.00 15.71
CA PRO A 244 -8.75 -1.74 14.47
C PRO A 244 -7.65 -1.59 13.41
N LYS A 245 -7.04 -0.40 13.27
CA LYS A 245 -5.90 -0.20 12.36
C LYS A 245 -4.72 -1.07 12.76
N PHE A 246 -4.36 -1.09 14.05
CA PHE A 246 -3.28 -1.91 14.57
C PHE A 246 -3.54 -3.40 14.35
N LEU A 247 -4.73 -3.90 14.67
CA LEU A 247 -5.10 -5.29 14.43
C LEU A 247 -5.05 -5.64 12.93
N ASN A 248 -5.48 -4.74 12.07
CA ASN A 248 -5.38 -4.94 10.62
C ASN A 248 -3.93 -4.88 10.12
N LEU A 249 -3.05 -4.10 10.75
CA LEU A 249 -1.62 -4.12 10.44
C LEU A 249 -1.01 -5.49 10.74
N CYS A 250 -1.28 -6.08 11.92
CA CYS A 250 -0.83 -7.43 12.24
C CYS A 250 -1.33 -8.45 11.21
N LYS A 251 -2.60 -8.33 10.78
CA LYS A 251 -3.16 -9.18 9.73
C LYS A 251 -2.46 -8.97 8.38
N ALA A 252 -2.11 -7.73 8.02
CA ALA A 252 -1.42 -7.44 6.76
C ALA A 252 -0.01 -8.03 6.72
N VAL A 253 0.70 -8.04 7.86
CA VAL A 253 2.00 -8.72 8.02
C VAL A 253 1.84 -10.22 7.77
N ALA A 254 0.85 -10.86 8.41
CA ALA A 254 0.57 -12.27 8.21
C ALA A 254 0.13 -12.59 6.77
N PHE A 255 -0.70 -11.73 6.18
CA PHE A 255 -1.15 -11.85 4.79
C PHE A 255 0.03 -11.80 3.81
N LEU A 256 0.97 -10.87 4.00
CA LEU A 256 2.17 -10.78 3.18
C LEU A 256 3.03 -12.06 3.26
N ASN A 257 3.05 -12.72 4.43
CA ASN A 257 3.77 -13.97 4.67
C ASN A 257 2.96 -15.23 4.34
N GLN A 258 1.82 -15.14 3.65
CA GLN A 258 0.88 -16.26 3.47
C GLN A 258 1.50 -17.52 2.88
N MET A 259 2.51 -17.40 2.01
CA MET A 259 3.18 -18.55 1.38
C MET A 259 3.97 -19.42 2.37
N LYS A 260 4.26 -18.92 3.58
CA LYS A 260 4.95 -19.64 4.66
C LYS A 260 3.98 -20.26 5.66
N LYS A 261 2.68 -20.00 5.51
CA LYS A 261 1.68 -20.34 6.52
C LYS A 261 0.88 -21.57 6.16
N PRO A 262 0.53 -22.39 7.15
CA PRO A 262 -0.44 -23.45 6.92
C PRO A 262 -1.81 -22.84 6.61
N LEU A 263 -2.40 -23.28 5.50
CA LEU A 263 -3.77 -22.95 5.15
C LEU A 263 -4.71 -23.79 6.02
N LYS A 264 -5.67 -23.14 6.67
CA LYS A 264 -6.70 -23.75 7.50
C LYS A 264 -8.07 -23.51 6.88
N ASN A 265 -9.04 -24.36 7.22
CA ASN A 265 -10.42 -24.22 6.77
C ASN A 265 -11.39 -24.29 7.93
N TYR A 266 -12.35 -23.38 7.96
CA TYR A 266 -13.47 -23.39 8.90
C TYR A 266 -14.77 -23.12 8.16
N ASN A 267 -15.67 -24.09 8.13
CA ASN A 267 -16.97 -24.00 7.46
C ASN A 267 -16.89 -23.55 6.00
N GLY A 268 -15.87 -23.99 5.25
CA GLY A 268 -15.66 -23.64 3.85
C GLY A 268 -14.92 -22.31 3.61
N ILE A 269 -14.48 -21.63 4.67
CA ILE A 269 -13.67 -20.42 4.59
C ILE A 269 -12.21 -20.79 4.81
N ASP A 270 -11.38 -20.59 3.80
CA ASP A 270 -9.94 -20.75 3.91
C ASP A 270 -9.31 -19.56 4.62
N TYR A 271 -8.45 -19.82 5.60
CA TYR A 271 -7.81 -18.77 6.39
C TYR A 271 -6.40 -19.12 6.82
N ILE A 272 -5.64 -18.09 7.14
CA ILE A 272 -4.32 -18.15 7.77
C ILE A 272 -4.33 -17.45 9.11
N GLU A 273 -3.36 -17.74 9.97
CA GLU A 273 -3.27 -17.13 11.29
C GLU A 273 -2.07 -16.20 11.43
N VAL A 274 -2.24 -15.13 12.19
CA VAL A 274 -1.15 -14.28 12.67
C VAL A 274 -0.28 -15.07 13.64
N SER A 275 1.05 -14.98 13.54
CA SER A 275 1.98 -15.54 14.50
C SER A 275 2.42 -14.48 15.54
N ARG A 276 3.01 -14.93 16.66
CA ARG A 276 3.52 -13.99 17.70
C ARG A 276 4.69 -13.14 17.17
N GLU A 277 5.55 -13.71 16.35
CA GLU A 277 6.68 -13.00 15.73
C GLU A 277 6.19 -11.86 14.82
N GLU A 278 5.07 -12.04 14.14
CA GLU A 278 4.49 -11.02 13.25
C GLU A 278 3.82 -9.85 13.98
N ILE A 279 3.48 -10.04 15.24
CA ILE A 279 2.98 -8.95 16.11
C ILE A 279 4.15 -8.08 16.60
N GLN A 280 5.36 -8.63 16.66
CA GLN A 280 6.57 -7.95 17.13
C GLN A 280 7.36 -7.26 16.01
N GLN A 281 7.08 -7.56 14.75
CA GLN A 281 7.67 -6.94 13.58
C GLN A 281 7.10 -5.55 13.29
#